data_5c749e43f112123fae3a2e949bdf2d69
#
_entry.id   5c749e43f112123fae3a2e949bdf2d69
#
_cell.length_a   1.000
_cell.length_b   1.000
_cell.length_c   1.000
_cell.angle_alpha   90.00
_cell.angle_beta   90.00
_cell.angle_gamma   90.00
#
_symmetry.space_group_name_H-M   'P 1'
#
loop_
_entity.id
_entity.type
_entity.pdbx_description
1 polymer ?
#
loop_
_entity_poly.entity_id
_entity_poly.type
_entity_poly.pdbx_seq_one_letter_code
_entity_poly.pdbx_strand_id
1 'polypeptide(L)'
;MALRQTTGFVESLLRLVGLDWAVPNFSTLSRRQKTLAVNIPYRGSNGPLHLLIDSTGIKVEGEGEWHARKHGGPKRRVWRKIHLGIDEETLEVRAVEITGSHVGDAPVLPDLLDQIPPEVEIGSVTADGAYDTRKCHDAIADRGAHAFGHSLGPWRSCPHSRSARTPSHGRPSPLARSPE
;
A
#
# COMPACT_ATOMS: atom_id res chain seq x y z
N MET A 1 10.44 -13.72 16.19
CA MET A 1 11.17 -14.93 16.70
C MET A 1 11.89 -15.59 15.52
N ALA A 2 13.12 -16.06 15.68
CA ALA A 2 13.83 -16.74 14.58
C ALA A 2 13.19 -18.11 14.31
N LEU A 3 13.06 -18.50 13.02
CA LEU A 3 12.40 -19.77 12.63
C LEU A 3 12.91 -21.00 13.40
N ARG A 4 14.22 -21.06 13.68
CA ARG A 4 14.80 -22.15 14.45
C ARG A 4 14.27 -22.22 15.89
N GLN A 5 14.06 -21.06 16.52
CA GLN A 5 13.48 -20.99 17.86
C GLN A 5 12.00 -21.35 17.83
N THR A 6 11.28 -20.89 16.78
CA THR A 6 9.86 -21.20 16.60
C THR A 6 9.64 -22.70 16.42
N THR A 7 10.42 -23.38 15.58
CA THR A 7 10.29 -24.83 15.38
C THR A 7 10.60 -25.60 16.65
N GLY A 8 11.66 -25.24 17.39
CA GLY A 8 11.99 -25.88 18.68
C GLY A 8 10.91 -25.65 19.74
N PHE A 9 10.31 -24.46 19.78
CA PHE A 9 9.21 -24.16 20.69
C PHE A 9 7.97 -25.02 20.39
N VAL A 10 7.57 -25.10 19.10
CA VAL A 10 6.44 -25.93 18.68
C VAL A 10 6.69 -27.41 19.00
N GLU A 11 7.89 -27.91 18.74
CA GLU A 11 8.28 -29.29 19.09
C GLU A 11 8.13 -29.56 20.60
N SER A 12 8.57 -28.62 21.43
CA SER A 12 8.44 -28.71 22.87
C SER A 12 6.97 -28.71 23.34
N LEU A 13 6.12 -27.89 22.72
CA LEU A 13 4.69 -27.86 22.98
C LEU A 13 4.01 -29.18 22.60
N LEU A 14 4.30 -29.74 21.44
CA LEU A 14 3.74 -30.98 20.97
C LEU A 14 4.09 -32.13 21.93
N ARG A 15 5.34 -32.20 22.38
CA ARG A 15 5.76 -33.17 23.40
C ARG A 15 5.01 -32.99 24.71
N LEU A 16 4.82 -31.75 25.15
CA LEU A 16 4.10 -31.46 26.40
C LEU A 16 2.65 -31.92 26.36
N VAL A 17 1.97 -31.80 25.23
CA VAL A 17 0.58 -32.26 25.07
C VAL A 17 0.46 -33.70 24.59
N GLY A 18 1.58 -34.43 24.47
CA GLY A 18 1.59 -35.85 24.11
C GLY A 18 1.29 -36.14 22.63
N LEU A 19 1.50 -35.15 21.75
CA LEU A 19 1.32 -35.32 20.31
C LEU A 19 2.66 -35.62 19.63
N ASP A 20 2.73 -36.76 18.94
CA ASP A 20 3.91 -37.17 18.16
C ASP A 20 3.79 -36.72 16.72
N TRP A 21 3.72 -35.39 16.53
CA TRP A 21 3.71 -34.77 15.20
C TRP A 21 5.11 -34.30 14.80
N ALA A 22 5.51 -34.64 13.59
CA ALA A 22 6.79 -34.17 13.06
C ALA A 22 6.76 -32.68 12.77
N VAL A 23 7.66 -31.93 13.41
CA VAL A 23 7.84 -30.49 13.14
C VAL A 23 8.78 -30.29 11.96
N PRO A 24 8.38 -29.51 10.94
CA PRO A 24 9.24 -29.23 9.81
C PRO A 24 10.54 -28.55 10.23
N ASN A 25 11.65 -28.90 9.60
CA ASN A 25 12.93 -28.23 9.83
C ASN A 25 12.82 -26.74 9.42
N PHE A 26 13.48 -25.87 10.17
CA PHE A 26 13.49 -24.42 9.92
C PHE A 26 13.95 -24.05 8.50
N SER A 27 14.88 -24.81 7.90
CA SER A 27 15.33 -24.59 6.51
C SER A 27 14.24 -24.91 5.48
N THR A 28 13.38 -25.88 5.76
CA THR A 28 12.21 -26.19 4.94
C THR A 28 11.19 -25.07 5.01
N LEU A 29 10.92 -24.53 6.20
CA LEU A 29 10.03 -23.39 6.38
C LEU A 29 10.58 -22.14 5.68
N SER A 30 11.88 -21.86 5.81
CA SER A 30 12.53 -20.74 5.14
C SER A 30 12.43 -20.82 3.61
N ARG A 31 12.58 -22.02 3.05
CA ARG A 31 12.39 -22.24 1.60
C ARG A 31 10.94 -22.04 1.19
N ARG A 32 10.00 -22.59 1.95
CA ARG A 32 8.56 -22.42 1.67
C ARG A 32 8.14 -20.96 1.71
N GLN A 33 8.61 -20.18 2.67
CA GLN A 33 8.32 -18.74 2.75
C GLN A 33 8.74 -17.98 1.48
N LYS A 34 9.80 -18.43 0.78
CA LYS A 34 10.26 -17.80 -0.47
C LYS A 34 9.44 -18.20 -1.70
N THR A 35 8.83 -19.37 -1.69
CA THR A 35 8.21 -19.96 -2.88
C THR A 35 6.71 -20.16 -2.76
N LEU A 36 6.15 -20.03 -1.57
CA LEU A 36 4.73 -20.22 -1.33
C LEU A 36 3.96 -18.99 -1.82
N ALA A 37 3.18 -19.17 -2.86
CA ALA A 37 2.19 -18.20 -3.26
C ALA A 37 1.04 -18.24 -2.23
N VAL A 38 0.97 -17.21 -1.40
CA VAL A 38 -0.10 -17.07 -0.41
C VAL A 38 -1.18 -16.17 -0.99
N ASN A 39 -2.38 -16.70 -1.12
CA ASN A 39 -3.56 -15.90 -1.41
C ASN A 39 -4.42 -15.85 -0.13
N ILE A 40 -4.49 -14.67 0.47
CA ILE A 40 -5.36 -14.43 1.63
C ILE A 40 -6.65 -13.84 1.06
N PRO A 41 -7.76 -14.59 1.07
CA PRO A 41 -9.01 -14.05 0.55
C PRO A 41 -9.46 -12.88 1.42
N TYR A 42 -9.79 -11.77 0.75
CA TYR A 42 -10.41 -10.63 1.39
C TYR A 42 -11.88 -10.94 1.72
N ARG A 43 -12.30 -10.62 2.93
CA ARG A 43 -13.68 -10.90 3.39
C ARG A 43 -14.72 -10.02 2.72
N GLY A 44 -14.31 -8.86 2.22
CA GLY A 44 -15.18 -7.88 1.61
C GLY A 44 -15.88 -6.99 2.64
N SER A 45 -15.91 -5.70 2.34
CA SER A 45 -16.80 -4.75 2.99
C SER A 45 -18.16 -4.75 2.29
N ASN A 46 -19.22 -4.33 2.99
CA ASN A 46 -20.55 -4.19 2.42
C ASN A 46 -20.70 -2.82 1.74
N GLY A 47 -19.93 -2.56 0.68
CA GLY A 47 -20.00 -1.28 -0.03
C GLY A 47 -18.66 -0.85 -0.62
N PRO A 48 -18.54 0.43 -1.00
CA PRO A 48 -17.28 0.99 -1.46
C PRO A 48 -16.19 0.87 -0.40
N LEU A 49 -14.96 0.61 -0.84
CA LEU A 49 -13.81 0.49 0.05
C LEU A 49 -13.41 1.87 0.60
N HIS A 50 -13.31 1.99 1.91
CA HIS A 50 -12.78 3.17 2.59
C HIS A 50 -11.37 2.86 3.10
N LEU A 51 -10.36 3.49 2.51
CA LEU A 51 -8.95 3.22 2.81
C LEU A 51 -8.40 4.20 3.83
N LEU A 52 -7.75 3.66 4.85
CA LEU A 52 -6.84 4.37 5.74
C LEU A 52 -5.41 4.12 5.25
N ILE A 53 -4.68 5.18 4.92
CA ILE A 53 -3.29 5.08 4.44
C ILE A 53 -2.37 5.75 5.43
N ASP A 54 -1.34 5.02 5.86
CA ASP A 54 -0.32 5.52 6.77
C ASP A 54 1.01 4.81 6.51
N SER A 55 2.10 5.37 7.04
CA SER A 55 3.42 4.77 7.01
C SER A 55 4.04 4.67 8.39
N THR A 56 4.75 3.59 8.63
CA THR A 56 5.50 3.40 9.87
C THR A 56 6.95 3.01 9.60
N GLY A 57 7.86 3.54 10.41
CA GLY A 57 9.26 3.16 10.36
C GLY A 57 9.51 1.87 11.13
N ILE A 58 10.14 0.89 10.48
CA ILE A 58 10.61 -0.32 11.15
C ILE A 58 12.13 -0.36 11.19
N LYS A 59 12.65 -0.75 12.34
CA LYS A 59 14.06 -1.03 12.51
C LYS A 59 14.35 -2.45 12.04
N VAL A 60 15.20 -2.58 11.03
CA VAL A 60 15.66 -3.91 10.61
C VAL A 60 16.77 -4.33 11.55
N GLU A 61 16.54 -5.37 12.34
CA GLU A 61 17.58 -6.06 13.10
C GLU A 61 18.31 -7.01 12.17
N GLY A 62 19.63 -6.90 12.12
CA GLY A 62 20.41 -7.79 11.27
C GLY A 62 21.90 -7.47 11.26
N GLU A 63 22.55 -7.90 10.21
CA GLU A 63 24.00 -7.96 10.02
C GLU A 63 24.76 -6.69 10.41
N GLY A 64 24.21 -5.50 10.23
CA GLY A 64 24.88 -4.25 10.53
C GLY A 64 25.17 -4.02 12.02
N GLU A 65 24.27 -4.41 12.94
CA GLU A 65 24.53 -4.28 14.38
C GLU A 65 25.45 -5.38 14.90
N TRP A 66 25.29 -6.61 14.39
CA TRP A 66 26.15 -7.72 14.74
C TRP A 66 27.60 -7.50 14.23
N HIS A 67 27.73 -7.04 12.99
CA HIS A 67 29.01 -6.73 12.37
C HIS A 67 29.73 -5.59 13.12
N ALA A 68 29.00 -4.54 13.49
CA ALA A 68 29.56 -3.43 14.26
C ALA A 68 29.99 -3.84 15.67
N ARG A 69 29.27 -4.78 16.32
CA ARG A 69 29.65 -5.33 17.62
C ARG A 69 30.92 -6.18 17.53
N LYS A 70 31.03 -6.97 16.47
CA LYS A 70 32.14 -7.95 16.34
C LYS A 70 33.44 -7.35 15.78
N HIS A 71 33.32 -6.38 14.86
CA HIS A 71 34.45 -5.86 14.09
C HIS A 71 34.69 -4.37 14.31
N GLY A 72 33.93 -3.69 15.12
CA GLY A 72 33.95 -2.24 15.27
C GLY A 72 33.46 -1.54 14.01
N GLY A 73 32.96 -0.32 14.15
CA GLY A 73 32.44 0.48 13.05
C GLY A 73 31.19 1.28 13.46
N PRO A 74 30.74 2.19 12.62
CA PRO A 74 29.53 2.96 12.92
C PRO A 74 28.32 2.02 12.98
N LYS A 75 27.58 2.08 14.08
CA LYS A 75 26.29 1.38 14.24
C LYS A 75 25.28 1.95 13.24
N ARG A 76 25.32 1.54 11.99
CA ARG A 76 24.32 1.90 11.00
C ARG A 76 23.07 1.08 11.27
N ARG A 77 22.09 1.70 11.91
CA ARG A 77 20.74 1.15 11.98
C ARG A 77 20.09 1.30 10.61
N VAL A 78 19.70 0.19 10.01
CA VAL A 78 18.94 0.20 8.76
C VAL A 78 17.46 0.32 9.11
N TRP A 79 16.87 1.44 8.69
CA TRP A 79 15.44 1.66 8.82
C TRP A 79 14.77 1.39 7.48
N ARG A 80 13.62 0.80 7.53
CA ARG A 80 12.70 0.66 6.41
C ARG A 80 11.39 1.34 6.77
N LYS A 81 10.64 1.78 5.78
CA LYS A 81 9.27 2.21 5.94
C LYS A 81 8.34 1.12 5.42
N ILE A 82 7.26 0.88 6.14
CA ILE A 82 6.11 0.11 5.65
C ILE A 82 5.00 1.11 5.44
N HIS A 83 4.47 1.16 4.23
CA HIS A 83 3.29 1.90 3.87
C HIS A 83 2.13 0.91 3.79
N LEU A 84 1.01 1.25 4.41
CA LEU A 84 -0.15 0.37 4.53
C LEU A 84 -1.39 1.09 4.00
N GLY A 85 -2.19 0.38 3.22
CA GLY A 85 -3.57 0.73 2.93
C GLY A 85 -4.49 -0.28 3.61
N ILE A 86 -5.30 0.18 4.55
CA ILE A 86 -6.15 -0.66 5.41
C ILE A 86 -7.60 -0.30 5.15
N ASP A 87 -8.46 -1.29 5.04
CA ASP A 87 -9.91 -1.09 5.00
C ASP A 87 -10.41 -0.60 6.37
N GLU A 88 -11.10 0.54 6.40
CA GLU A 88 -11.63 1.15 7.63
C GLU A 88 -12.64 0.26 8.34
N GLU A 89 -13.47 -0.47 7.59
CA GLU A 89 -14.54 -1.30 8.15
C GLU A 89 -14.00 -2.63 8.71
N THR A 90 -13.19 -3.34 7.92
CA THR A 90 -12.75 -4.70 8.26
C THR A 90 -11.40 -4.74 8.94
N LEU A 91 -10.63 -3.65 8.91
CA LEU A 91 -9.23 -3.53 9.33
C LEU A 91 -8.29 -4.49 8.59
N GLU A 92 -8.71 -4.98 7.43
CA GLU A 92 -7.87 -5.83 6.60
C GLU A 92 -6.88 -5.00 5.78
N VAL A 93 -5.64 -5.47 5.70
CA VAL A 93 -4.61 -4.84 4.87
C VAL A 93 -4.92 -5.11 3.41
N ARG A 94 -5.15 -4.05 2.63
CA ARG A 94 -5.49 -4.10 1.20
C ARG A 94 -4.30 -3.85 0.31
N ALA A 95 -3.37 -3.03 0.77
CA ALA A 95 -2.15 -2.69 0.05
C ALA A 95 -0.99 -2.55 1.03
N VAL A 96 0.20 -2.95 0.62
CA VAL A 96 1.42 -2.81 1.41
C VAL A 96 2.62 -2.55 0.51
N GLU A 97 3.47 -1.59 0.89
CA GLU A 97 4.72 -1.32 0.22
C GLU A 97 5.84 -1.14 1.24
N ILE A 98 7.03 -1.68 0.95
CA ILE A 98 8.20 -1.57 1.82
C ILE A 98 9.28 -0.79 1.11
N THR A 99 9.61 0.38 1.65
CA THR A 99 10.60 1.28 1.04
C THR A 99 11.82 1.52 1.93
N GLY A 100 12.82 2.17 1.37
CA GLY A 100 13.93 2.72 2.14
C GLY A 100 13.47 3.91 2.99
N SER A 101 14.15 4.16 4.11
CA SER A 101 13.82 5.28 5.02
C SER A 101 13.94 6.68 4.37
N HIS A 102 14.60 6.77 3.22
CA HIS A 102 14.78 8.01 2.47
C HIS A 102 13.64 8.31 1.49
N VAL A 103 12.73 7.35 1.27
CA VAL A 103 11.57 7.52 0.39
C VAL A 103 10.48 8.26 1.16
N GLY A 104 9.96 9.33 0.57
CA GLY A 104 8.80 10.06 1.12
C GLY A 104 7.51 9.24 1.02
N ASP A 105 6.49 9.65 1.72
CA ASP A 105 5.21 8.90 1.77
C ASP A 105 4.35 9.16 0.52
N ALA A 106 4.23 10.42 0.13
CA ALA A 106 3.42 10.82 -1.03
C ALA A 106 3.74 10.08 -2.35
N PRO A 107 5.00 9.84 -2.74
CA PRO A 107 5.31 9.10 -3.96
C PRO A 107 4.81 7.66 -3.99
N VAL A 108 4.52 7.05 -2.83
CA VAL A 108 4.15 5.63 -2.71
C VAL A 108 2.63 5.42 -2.83
N LEU A 109 1.83 6.48 -2.66
CA LEU A 109 0.37 6.38 -2.70
C LEU A 109 -0.17 5.77 -4.02
N PRO A 110 0.28 6.18 -5.21
CA PRO A 110 -0.18 5.56 -6.45
C PRO A 110 0.08 4.05 -6.49
N ASP A 111 1.27 3.61 -6.07
CA ASP A 111 1.66 2.20 -6.05
C ASP A 111 0.77 1.38 -5.08
N LEU A 112 0.34 1.98 -3.97
CA LEU A 112 -0.63 1.36 -3.05
C LEU A 112 -2.01 1.22 -3.70
N LEU A 113 -2.48 2.26 -4.40
CA LEU A 113 -3.78 2.23 -5.07
C LEU A 113 -3.79 1.23 -6.25
N ASP A 114 -2.66 1.05 -6.93
CA ASP A 114 -2.52 0.10 -8.04
C ASP A 114 -2.58 -1.37 -7.59
N GLN A 115 -2.30 -1.65 -6.30
CA GLN A 115 -2.45 -3.00 -5.73
C GLN A 115 -3.92 -3.40 -5.54
N ILE A 116 -4.84 -2.43 -5.55
CA ILE A 116 -6.27 -2.69 -5.40
C ILE A 116 -6.86 -2.91 -6.80
N PRO A 117 -7.55 -4.04 -7.03
CA PRO A 117 -8.15 -4.34 -8.33
C PRO A 117 -9.02 -3.19 -8.85
N PRO A 118 -9.00 -2.88 -10.15
CA PRO A 118 -9.73 -1.75 -10.71
C PRO A 118 -11.26 -1.89 -10.60
N GLU A 119 -11.76 -3.11 -10.49
CA GLU A 119 -13.18 -3.42 -10.27
C GLU A 119 -13.67 -3.13 -8.86
N VAL A 120 -12.74 -2.94 -7.89
CA VAL A 120 -13.10 -2.57 -6.52
C VAL A 120 -13.32 -1.06 -6.47
N GLU A 121 -14.54 -0.67 -6.15
CA GLU A 121 -14.89 0.74 -5.94
C GLU A 121 -14.25 1.26 -4.65
N ILE A 122 -13.51 2.36 -4.75
CA ILE A 122 -12.93 3.05 -3.61
C ILE A 122 -13.76 4.30 -3.34
N GLY A 123 -14.49 4.32 -2.22
CA GLY A 123 -15.32 5.44 -1.82
C GLY A 123 -14.50 6.60 -1.28
N SER A 124 -13.49 6.30 -0.46
CA SER A 124 -12.63 7.33 0.12
C SER A 124 -11.24 6.83 0.45
N VAL A 125 -10.30 7.77 0.49
CA VAL A 125 -8.93 7.57 0.96
C VAL A 125 -8.65 8.60 2.05
N THR A 126 -8.37 8.12 3.27
CA THR A 126 -7.98 8.94 4.42
C THR A 126 -6.48 8.75 4.66
N ALA A 127 -5.72 9.86 4.67
CA ALA A 127 -4.28 9.85 4.89
C ALA A 127 -3.85 11.07 5.71
N ASP A 128 -2.64 11.04 6.25
CA ASP A 128 -2.06 12.19 6.95
C ASP A 128 -1.53 13.27 5.99
N GLY A 129 -1.06 14.39 6.55
CA GLY A 129 -0.54 15.53 5.75
C GLY A 129 0.71 15.20 4.93
N ALA A 130 1.41 14.09 5.19
CA ALA A 130 2.55 13.67 4.39
C ALA A 130 2.16 13.25 2.97
N TYR A 131 0.89 12.89 2.76
CA TYR A 131 0.30 12.55 1.47
C TYR A 131 -0.40 13.73 0.80
N ASP A 132 -0.39 14.93 1.41
CA ASP A 132 -1.03 16.13 0.85
C ASP A 132 -0.24 16.72 -0.32
N THR A 133 -0.26 16.03 -1.45
CA THR A 133 0.35 16.49 -2.70
C THR A 133 -0.63 16.39 -3.86
N ARG A 134 -0.45 17.26 -4.86
CA ARG A 134 -1.29 17.23 -6.06
C ARG A 134 -1.31 15.85 -6.73
N LYS A 135 -0.15 15.16 -6.80
CA LYS A 135 -0.04 13.83 -7.38
C LYS A 135 -0.89 12.79 -6.64
N CYS A 136 -0.92 12.87 -5.32
CA CYS A 136 -1.78 11.99 -4.51
C CYS A 136 -3.26 12.28 -4.79
N HIS A 137 -3.64 13.55 -4.85
CA HIS A 137 -5.01 13.93 -5.18
C HIS A 137 -5.43 13.45 -6.58
N ASP A 138 -4.56 13.64 -7.57
CA ASP A 138 -4.83 13.18 -8.93
C ASP A 138 -5.00 11.65 -8.96
N ALA A 139 -4.13 10.90 -8.28
CA ALA A 139 -4.21 9.44 -8.22
C ALA A 139 -5.49 8.93 -7.51
N ILE A 140 -5.93 9.62 -6.44
CA ILE A 140 -7.18 9.29 -5.75
C ILE A 140 -8.38 9.60 -6.65
N ALA A 141 -8.35 10.76 -7.32
CA ALA A 141 -9.42 11.17 -8.23
C ALA A 141 -9.53 10.25 -9.46
N ASP A 142 -8.41 9.76 -9.99
CA ASP A 142 -8.39 8.80 -11.10
C ASP A 142 -9.05 7.46 -10.74
N ARG A 143 -9.05 7.10 -9.43
CA ARG A 143 -9.79 5.95 -8.90
C ARG A 143 -11.26 6.27 -8.54
N GLY A 144 -11.74 7.50 -8.80
CA GLY A 144 -13.10 7.95 -8.49
C GLY A 144 -13.35 8.14 -6.98
N ALA A 145 -12.33 8.12 -6.15
CA ALA A 145 -12.43 8.18 -4.70
C ALA A 145 -12.40 9.63 -4.18
N HIS A 146 -12.94 9.82 -2.97
CA HIS A 146 -12.82 11.07 -2.23
C HIS A 146 -11.58 11.06 -1.33
N ALA A 147 -10.80 12.13 -1.37
CA ALA A 147 -9.65 12.29 -0.48
C ALA A 147 -10.06 12.96 0.83
N PHE A 148 -9.69 12.37 1.97
CA PHE A 148 -9.80 12.95 3.30
C PHE A 148 -8.41 13.06 3.94
N GLY A 149 -8.06 14.21 4.50
CA GLY A 149 -6.79 14.42 5.19
C GLY A 149 -6.98 14.90 6.62
N HIS A 150 -6.08 14.52 7.51
CA HIS A 150 -6.06 14.95 8.91
C HIS A 150 -5.56 16.39 9.12
N SER A 151 -5.23 17.15 8.08
CA SER A 151 -4.84 18.55 8.22
C SER A 151 -6.05 19.45 8.04
N LEU A 152 -6.59 19.92 9.18
CA LEU A 152 -7.37 21.15 9.36
C LEU A 152 -8.37 21.51 8.24
N GLY A 153 -9.37 20.69 8.03
CA GLY A 153 -10.53 21.04 7.21
C GLY A 153 -10.74 20.14 6.00
N PRO A 154 -11.98 20.13 5.46
CA PRO A 154 -12.26 19.35 4.25
C PRO A 154 -11.34 19.86 3.15
N TRP A 155 -10.66 18.94 2.50
CA TRP A 155 -9.82 19.21 1.34
C TRP A 155 -10.62 20.08 0.37
N ARG A 156 -10.10 21.24 0.03
CA ARG A 156 -10.75 22.07 -0.97
C ARG A 156 -10.75 21.25 -2.26
N SER A 157 -11.92 20.77 -2.62
CA SER A 157 -12.18 20.18 -3.93
C SER A 157 -11.60 21.12 -4.99
N CYS A 158 -10.51 20.69 -5.64
CA CYS A 158 -10.04 21.39 -6.84
C CYS A 158 -11.16 21.28 -7.89
N PRO A 159 -11.72 22.40 -8.38
CA PRO A 159 -12.74 22.36 -9.41
C PRO A 159 -12.06 22.11 -10.75
N HIS A 160 -11.77 20.86 -11.04
CA HIS A 160 -11.41 20.42 -12.39
C HIS A 160 -12.29 19.26 -12.81
N SER A 161 -13.61 19.48 -12.77
CA SER A 161 -14.45 18.83 -13.74
C SER A 161 -14.02 19.38 -15.11
N ARG A 162 -13.16 18.68 -15.81
CA ARG A 162 -13.03 18.86 -17.26
C ARG A 162 -14.39 18.52 -17.84
N SER A 163 -15.18 19.55 -18.06
CA SER A 163 -16.33 19.46 -18.94
C SER A 163 -15.85 18.78 -20.22
N ALA A 164 -16.46 17.65 -20.55
CA ALA A 164 -16.33 17.03 -21.84
C ALA A 164 -16.53 18.11 -22.90
N ARG A 165 -15.48 18.45 -23.64
CA ARG A 165 -15.62 19.23 -24.87
C ARG A 165 -16.40 18.35 -25.84
N THR A 166 -17.66 18.61 -25.95
CA THR A 166 -18.45 18.21 -27.11
C THR A 166 -17.75 18.76 -28.36
N PRO A 167 -17.48 17.93 -29.38
CA PRO A 167 -16.96 18.46 -30.65
C PRO A 167 -18.06 19.33 -31.25
N SER A 168 -17.76 20.63 -31.41
CA SER A 168 -18.59 21.56 -32.15
C SER A 168 -18.67 21.09 -33.60
N HIS A 169 -19.85 20.62 -34.00
CA HIS A 169 -20.19 20.45 -35.40
C HIS A 169 -19.95 21.78 -36.15
N GLY A 170 -19.01 21.76 -37.11
CA GLY A 170 -18.71 22.86 -37.99
C GLY A 170 -19.97 23.24 -38.77
N ARG A 171 -20.36 24.51 -38.69
CA ARG A 171 -21.31 25.14 -39.63
C ARG A 171 -20.71 25.13 -41.05
N PRO A 172 -21.46 24.75 -42.09
CA PRO A 172 -21.02 24.96 -43.46
C PRO A 172 -21.07 26.44 -43.79
N SER A 173 -19.99 26.94 -44.40
CA SER A 173 -19.89 28.30 -44.92
C SER A 173 -20.87 28.51 -46.09
N PRO A 174 -21.50 29.68 -46.26
CA PRO A 174 -22.33 29.97 -47.40
C PRO A 174 -21.47 30.25 -48.64
N LEU A 175 -21.85 29.64 -49.74
CA LEU A 175 -21.31 29.85 -51.09
C LEU A 175 -21.33 31.31 -51.48
N ALA A 176 -20.18 31.86 -51.83
CA ALA A 176 -20.05 33.16 -52.51
C ALA A 176 -20.62 33.02 -53.92
N ARG A 177 -21.58 33.89 -54.27
CA ARG A 177 -22.03 34.14 -55.65
C ARG A 177 -20.99 34.96 -56.37
N SER A 178 -20.60 34.52 -57.57
CA SER A 178 -19.84 35.34 -58.54
C SER A 178 -20.80 36.31 -59.27
N PRO A 179 -20.41 37.53 -59.49
CA PRO A 179 -21.06 38.37 -60.49
C PRO A 179 -20.50 38.14 -61.87
N GLU A 180 -21.35 38.38 -62.87
CA GLU A 180 -21.03 38.45 -64.32
C GLU A 180 -19.89 39.36 -64.62
#